data_8e201fffb911245ca8269c6859fff8a5
#
_entry.id   8e201fffb911245ca8269c6859fff8a5
#
_cell.length_a   1.000
_cell.length_b   1.000
_cell.length_c   1.000
_cell.angle_alpha   90.00
_cell.angle_beta   90.00
_cell.angle_gamma   90.00
#
_symmetry.space_group_name_H-M   'P 1'
#
loop_
_entity.id
_entity.type
_entity.pdbx_description
1 polymer ?
#
loop_
_entity_poly.entity_id
_entity_poly.type
_entity_poly.pdbx_seq_one_letter_code
_entity_poly.pdbx_strand_id
1 'polypeptide(L)'
;MSEPDFDVAAAHKYFAASCFNRAWDLIVKTHRSSDEERRMVASCLASIYHWSERPDCSDQNLSVGYWQASRVYAVVGNAAEALTYASLALKFSQGLSPFFRGFAYEALARAEALTGSDAKVREYIALARELAARVTEKDDRDSLLKDLDSI
;
A
#
# COMPACT_ATOMS: atom_id res chain seq x y z
N MET A 1 -1.87 -6.97 -33.81
CA MET A 1 -1.38 -5.60 -33.50
C MET A 1 0.08 -5.54 -33.88
N SER A 2 0.56 -4.46 -34.50
CA SER A 2 2.00 -4.24 -34.71
C SER A 2 2.68 -4.04 -33.36
N GLU A 3 3.94 -4.46 -33.24
CA GLU A 3 4.75 -4.13 -32.08
C GLU A 3 4.84 -2.60 -31.90
N PRO A 4 4.84 -2.10 -30.65
CA PRO A 4 4.97 -0.66 -30.41
C PRO A 4 6.37 -0.17 -30.80
N ASP A 5 6.45 1.07 -31.26
CA ASP A 5 7.68 1.73 -31.70
C ASP A 5 8.44 2.40 -30.52
N PHE A 6 8.33 1.83 -29.30
CA PHE A 6 8.99 2.30 -28.09
C PHE A 6 9.32 1.12 -27.16
N ASP A 7 10.25 1.35 -26.22
CA ASP A 7 10.62 0.35 -25.21
C ASP A 7 9.49 0.15 -24.17
N VAL A 8 8.75 -0.95 -24.31
CA VAL A 8 7.63 -1.33 -23.45
C VAL A 8 8.07 -1.57 -22.01
N ALA A 9 9.24 -2.18 -21.80
CA ALA A 9 9.75 -2.45 -20.45
C ALA A 9 10.10 -1.14 -19.72
N ALA A 10 10.74 -0.20 -20.42
CA ALA A 10 11.01 1.14 -19.89
C ALA A 10 9.71 1.90 -19.59
N ALA A 11 8.68 1.77 -20.44
CA ALA A 11 7.37 2.37 -20.19
C ALA A 11 6.71 1.81 -18.94
N HIS A 12 6.68 0.49 -18.75
CA HIS A 12 6.16 -0.12 -17.51
C HIS A 12 6.91 0.36 -16.27
N LYS A 13 8.25 0.45 -16.34
CA LYS A 13 9.08 0.97 -15.24
C LYS A 13 8.70 2.40 -14.87
N TYR A 14 8.56 3.26 -15.86
CA TYR A 14 8.17 4.66 -15.66
C TYR A 14 6.77 4.78 -15.04
N PHE A 15 5.78 4.11 -15.63
CA PHE A 15 4.39 4.23 -15.17
C PHE A 15 4.15 3.55 -13.81
N ALA A 16 4.85 2.48 -13.49
CA ALA A 16 4.77 1.87 -12.17
C ALA A 16 5.10 2.89 -11.06
N ALA A 17 6.22 3.60 -11.20
CA ALA A 17 6.66 4.61 -10.23
C ALA A 17 5.80 5.89 -10.29
N SER A 18 5.53 6.42 -11.49
CA SER A 18 4.79 7.68 -11.63
C SER A 18 3.34 7.58 -11.16
N CYS A 19 2.69 6.43 -11.40
CA CYS A 19 1.33 6.19 -10.92
C CYS A 19 1.30 6.01 -9.39
N PHE A 20 2.29 5.34 -8.80
CA PHE A 20 2.45 5.24 -7.35
C PHE A 20 2.54 6.62 -6.69
N ASN A 21 3.44 7.47 -7.21
CA ASN A 21 3.62 8.82 -6.68
C ASN A 21 2.36 9.68 -6.84
N ARG A 22 1.69 9.59 -8.00
CA ARG A 22 0.44 10.32 -8.24
C ARG A 22 -0.68 9.90 -7.28
N ALA A 23 -0.77 8.63 -6.93
CA ALA A 23 -1.70 8.18 -5.90
C ALA A 23 -1.35 8.80 -4.53
N TRP A 24 -0.06 8.85 -4.17
CA TRP A 24 0.40 9.52 -2.94
C TRP A 24 0.06 10.99 -2.89
N ASP A 25 0.27 11.74 -3.97
CA ASP A 25 -0.08 13.16 -4.04
C ASP A 25 -1.56 13.40 -3.70
N LEU A 26 -2.42 12.43 -4.04
CA LEU A 26 -3.85 12.50 -3.72
C LEU A 26 -4.18 11.97 -2.32
N ILE A 27 -3.48 10.94 -1.82
CA ILE A 27 -3.66 10.41 -0.46
C ILE A 27 -3.41 11.50 0.59
N VAL A 28 -2.36 12.29 0.42
CA VAL A 28 -1.95 13.31 1.42
C VAL A 28 -2.82 14.57 1.42
N LYS A 29 -3.72 14.74 0.44
CA LYS A 29 -4.65 15.88 0.42
C LYS A 29 -5.65 15.77 1.56
N THR A 30 -5.90 16.89 2.23
CA THR A 30 -6.92 17.00 3.28
C THR A 30 -8.34 16.90 2.72
N HIS A 31 -8.55 17.47 1.52
CA HIS A 31 -9.83 17.43 0.82
C HIS A 31 -9.63 16.98 -0.61
N ARG A 32 -10.48 16.07 -1.06
CA ARG A 32 -10.52 15.51 -2.42
C ARG A 32 -11.92 15.65 -3.00
N SER A 33 -11.99 16.00 -4.28
CA SER A 33 -13.23 15.86 -5.06
C SER A 33 -13.47 14.39 -5.40
N SER A 34 -14.68 14.04 -5.79
CA SER A 34 -15.00 12.68 -6.26
C SER A 34 -14.17 12.28 -7.50
N ASP A 35 -13.80 13.25 -8.35
CA ASP A 35 -12.88 12.99 -9.49
C ASP A 35 -11.47 12.66 -9.02
N GLU A 36 -10.97 13.35 -8.01
CA GLU A 36 -9.66 13.08 -7.42
C GLU A 36 -9.62 11.73 -6.73
N GLU A 37 -10.69 11.33 -6.04
CA GLU A 37 -10.79 9.99 -5.45
C GLU A 37 -10.77 8.89 -6.52
N ARG A 38 -11.52 9.06 -7.61
CA ARG A 38 -11.47 8.11 -8.75
C ARG A 38 -10.08 8.04 -9.38
N ARG A 39 -9.40 9.18 -9.56
CA ARG A 39 -8.04 9.23 -10.09
C ARG A 39 -7.02 8.59 -9.14
N MET A 40 -7.19 8.77 -7.83
CA MET A 40 -6.35 8.14 -6.81
C MET A 40 -6.43 6.61 -6.91
N VAL A 41 -7.64 6.05 -6.96
CA VAL A 41 -7.87 4.61 -7.12
C VAL A 41 -7.27 4.13 -8.46
N ALA A 42 -7.57 4.79 -9.57
CA ALA A 42 -7.06 4.41 -10.88
C ALA A 42 -5.53 4.43 -10.95
N SER A 43 -4.90 5.46 -10.39
CA SER A 43 -3.43 5.58 -10.35
C SER A 43 -2.79 4.46 -9.52
N CYS A 44 -3.36 4.15 -8.36
CA CYS A 44 -2.86 3.06 -7.53
C CYS A 44 -2.93 1.71 -8.24
N LEU A 45 -4.07 1.37 -8.84
CA LEU A 45 -4.25 0.12 -9.56
C LEU A 45 -3.37 0.05 -10.82
N ALA A 46 -3.21 1.15 -11.54
CA ALA A 46 -2.29 1.25 -12.66
C ALA A 46 -0.84 1.01 -12.25
N SER A 47 -0.42 1.55 -11.09
CA SER A 47 0.92 1.27 -10.55
C SER A 47 1.14 -0.22 -10.33
N ILE A 48 0.19 -0.91 -9.67
CA ILE A 48 0.27 -2.36 -9.41
C ILE A 48 0.33 -3.13 -10.73
N TYR A 49 -0.52 -2.79 -11.70
CA TYR A 49 -0.52 -3.41 -13.02
C TYR A 49 0.85 -3.27 -13.69
N HIS A 50 1.39 -2.06 -13.78
CA HIS A 50 2.68 -1.82 -14.42
C HIS A 50 3.84 -2.51 -13.69
N TRP A 51 3.79 -2.65 -12.36
CA TRP A 51 4.76 -3.46 -11.62
C TRP A 51 4.67 -4.93 -12.01
N SER A 52 3.46 -5.50 -12.10
CA SER A 52 3.24 -6.91 -12.40
C SER A 52 3.69 -7.30 -13.82
N GLU A 53 3.68 -6.36 -14.77
CA GLU A 53 4.15 -6.59 -16.14
C GLU A 53 5.68 -6.53 -16.28
N ARG A 54 6.40 -6.19 -15.22
CA ARG A 54 7.86 -6.10 -15.26
C ARG A 54 8.49 -7.46 -14.95
N PRO A 55 9.51 -7.88 -15.72
CA PRO A 55 10.22 -9.15 -15.46
C PRO A 55 11.02 -9.13 -14.14
N ASP A 56 11.35 -7.96 -13.61
CA ASP A 56 12.04 -7.76 -12.32
C ASP A 56 11.09 -7.45 -11.15
N CYS A 57 9.77 -7.66 -11.32
CA CYS A 57 8.79 -7.50 -10.25
C CYS A 57 9.10 -8.47 -9.10
N SER A 58 9.15 -7.93 -7.89
CA SER A 58 9.45 -8.69 -6.67
C SER A 58 8.29 -8.68 -5.70
N ASP A 59 8.31 -9.59 -4.71
CA ASP A 59 7.36 -9.59 -3.61
C ASP A 59 7.36 -8.26 -2.86
N GLN A 60 8.50 -7.58 -2.76
CA GLN A 60 8.57 -6.25 -2.17
C GLN A 60 7.77 -5.22 -2.97
N ASN A 61 7.88 -5.21 -4.30
CA ASN A 61 7.11 -4.31 -5.15
C ASN A 61 5.60 -4.53 -4.98
N LEU A 62 5.17 -5.80 -4.96
CA LEU A 62 3.77 -6.16 -4.78
C LEU A 62 3.26 -5.84 -3.38
N SER A 63 4.05 -6.15 -2.34
CA SER A 63 3.69 -5.82 -0.95
C SER A 63 3.46 -4.32 -0.76
N VAL A 64 4.36 -3.48 -1.28
CA VAL A 64 4.25 -2.02 -1.20
C VAL A 64 3.06 -1.50 -2.03
N GLY A 65 2.87 -2.03 -3.23
CA GLY A 65 1.74 -1.65 -4.09
C GLY A 65 0.39 -1.99 -3.44
N TYR A 66 0.25 -3.19 -2.90
CA TYR A 66 -0.99 -3.61 -2.21
C TYR A 66 -1.21 -2.86 -0.89
N TRP A 67 -0.15 -2.54 -0.14
CA TRP A 67 -0.25 -1.66 1.01
C TRP A 67 -0.80 -0.26 0.63
N GLN A 68 -0.29 0.34 -0.45
CA GLN A 68 -0.83 1.60 -0.95
C GLN A 68 -2.29 1.48 -1.38
N ALA A 69 -2.67 0.38 -2.06
CA ALA A 69 -4.06 0.15 -2.46
C ALA A 69 -4.99 0.03 -1.23
N SER A 70 -4.57 -0.69 -0.19
CA SER A 70 -5.30 -0.74 1.08
C SER A 70 -5.51 0.66 1.66
N ARG A 71 -4.45 1.49 1.68
CA ARG A 71 -4.54 2.87 2.16
C ARG A 71 -5.50 3.71 1.32
N VAL A 72 -5.45 3.60 -0.01
CA VAL A 72 -6.36 4.29 -0.93
C VAL A 72 -7.81 3.93 -0.65
N TYR A 73 -8.11 2.63 -0.55
CA TYR A 73 -9.47 2.19 -0.27
C TYR A 73 -9.94 2.55 1.14
N ALA A 74 -9.04 2.57 2.12
CA ALA A 74 -9.37 3.09 3.45
C ALA A 74 -9.74 4.58 3.42
N VAL A 75 -9.02 5.38 2.65
CA VAL A 75 -9.29 6.82 2.48
C VAL A 75 -10.66 7.08 1.84
N VAL A 76 -11.07 6.27 0.87
CA VAL A 76 -12.39 6.40 0.24
C VAL A 76 -13.50 5.65 1.01
N GLY A 77 -13.20 5.05 2.16
CA GLY A 77 -14.18 4.40 3.03
C GLY A 77 -14.66 3.02 2.57
N ASN A 78 -13.94 2.36 1.66
CA ASN A 78 -14.27 1.01 1.21
C ASN A 78 -13.50 -0.04 2.04
N ALA A 79 -14.09 -0.46 3.15
CA ALA A 79 -13.49 -1.41 4.08
C ALA A 79 -13.19 -2.78 3.45
N ALA A 80 -14.05 -3.28 2.57
CA ALA A 80 -13.91 -4.59 1.95
C ALA A 80 -12.66 -4.65 1.05
N GLU A 81 -12.49 -3.67 0.18
CA GLU A 81 -11.30 -3.57 -0.66
C GLU A 81 -10.05 -3.25 0.14
N ALA A 82 -10.14 -2.38 1.16
CA ALA A 82 -9.03 -2.10 2.05
C ALA A 82 -8.50 -3.38 2.73
N LEU A 83 -9.38 -4.23 3.25
CA LEU A 83 -9.02 -5.53 3.84
C LEU A 83 -8.43 -6.50 2.81
N THR A 84 -9.00 -6.56 1.62
CA THR A 84 -8.49 -7.42 0.53
C THR A 84 -7.05 -7.06 0.20
N TYR A 85 -6.76 -5.79 -0.03
CA TYR A 85 -5.40 -5.36 -0.38
C TYR A 85 -4.43 -5.40 0.81
N ALA A 86 -4.88 -5.16 2.04
CA ALA A 86 -4.06 -5.36 3.24
C ALA A 86 -3.63 -6.84 3.39
N SER A 87 -4.56 -7.77 3.14
CA SER A 87 -4.27 -9.21 3.18
C SER A 87 -3.27 -9.63 2.10
N LEU A 88 -3.36 -9.04 0.90
CA LEU A 88 -2.38 -9.25 -0.16
C LEU A 88 -1.01 -8.66 0.22
N ALA A 89 -0.96 -7.46 0.80
CA ALA A 89 0.28 -6.87 1.29
C ALA A 89 0.95 -7.79 2.33
N LEU A 90 0.17 -8.34 3.27
CA LEU A 90 0.68 -9.29 4.26
C LEU A 90 1.21 -10.58 3.60
N LYS A 91 0.47 -11.14 2.64
CA LYS A 91 0.88 -12.34 1.90
C LYS A 91 2.25 -12.16 1.24
N PHE A 92 2.44 -11.06 0.51
CA PHE A 92 3.68 -10.78 -0.23
C PHE A 92 4.81 -10.25 0.67
N SER A 93 4.54 -9.89 1.92
CA SER A 93 5.56 -9.46 2.89
C SER A 93 6.16 -10.59 3.72
N GLN A 94 5.69 -11.83 3.62
CA GLN A 94 6.09 -12.93 4.50
C GLN A 94 7.60 -13.22 4.51
N GLY A 95 8.25 -13.13 3.36
CA GLY A 95 9.70 -13.31 3.21
C GLY A 95 10.53 -12.03 3.35
N LEU A 96 9.88 -10.88 3.62
CA LEU A 96 10.53 -9.59 3.68
C LEU A 96 10.92 -9.18 5.11
N SER A 97 11.63 -8.06 5.22
CA SER A 97 12.06 -7.53 6.52
C SER A 97 10.87 -7.16 7.42
N PRO A 98 11.08 -7.02 8.75
CA PRO A 98 10.05 -6.60 9.68
C PRO A 98 9.35 -5.28 9.30
N PHE A 99 10.01 -4.39 8.60
CA PHE A 99 9.46 -3.14 8.09
C PHE A 99 8.23 -3.37 7.21
N PHE A 100 8.36 -4.18 6.15
CA PHE A 100 7.25 -4.43 5.22
C PHE A 100 6.10 -5.21 5.87
N ARG A 101 6.41 -6.18 6.71
CA ARG A 101 5.40 -6.93 7.46
C ARG A 101 4.68 -6.04 8.48
N GLY A 102 5.40 -5.13 9.12
CA GLY A 102 4.82 -4.15 10.04
C GLY A 102 3.80 -3.25 9.35
N PHE A 103 4.12 -2.73 8.16
CA PHE A 103 3.19 -1.94 7.37
C PHE A 103 2.00 -2.75 6.84
N ALA A 104 2.17 -4.03 6.56
CA ALA A 104 1.04 -4.89 6.18
C ALA A 104 0.04 -5.07 7.34
N TYR A 105 0.50 -5.23 8.58
CA TYR A 105 -0.36 -5.24 9.77
C TYR A 105 -0.95 -3.86 10.08
N GLU A 106 -0.22 -2.77 9.83
CA GLU A 106 -0.76 -1.41 9.90
C GLU A 106 -1.95 -1.25 8.94
N ALA A 107 -1.81 -1.72 7.70
CA ALA A 107 -2.89 -1.68 6.72
C ALA A 107 -4.12 -2.48 7.17
N LEU A 108 -3.92 -3.68 7.75
CA LEU A 108 -5.02 -4.48 8.31
C LEU A 108 -5.71 -3.77 9.48
N ALA A 109 -4.95 -3.17 10.39
CA ALA A 109 -5.52 -2.42 11.52
C ALA A 109 -6.38 -1.24 11.02
N ARG A 110 -5.86 -0.48 10.07
CA ARG A 110 -6.55 0.67 9.47
C ARG A 110 -7.83 0.25 8.73
N ALA A 111 -7.79 -0.85 8.00
CA ALA A 111 -8.96 -1.39 7.30
C ALA A 111 -10.02 -1.91 8.29
N GLU A 112 -9.61 -2.59 9.36
CA GLU A 112 -10.53 -3.06 10.40
C GLU A 112 -11.14 -1.91 11.23
N ALA A 113 -10.45 -0.78 11.37
CA ALA A 113 -11.02 0.40 12.00
C ALA A 113 -12.26 0.92 11.26
N LEU A 114 -12.33 0.73 9.93
CA LEU A 114 -13.51 1.07 9.13
C LEU A 114 -14.69 0.12 9.38
N THR A 115 -14.44 -1.11 9.83
CA THR A 115 -15.50 -2.09 10.15
C THR A 115 -16.04 -1.95 11.58
N GLY A 116 -15.34 -1.19 12.42
CA GLY A 116 -15.66 -1.06 13.85
C GLY A 116 -15.20 -2.26 14.70
N SER A 117 -14.28 -3.09 14.20
CA SER A 117 -13.76 -4.26 14.91
C SER A 117 -12.59 -3.91 15.82
N ASP A 118 -12.85 -3.24 16.95
CA ASP A 118 -11.82 -2.77 17.90
C ASP A 118 -10.88 -3.88 18.37
N ALA A 119 -11.37 -5.11 18.51
CA ALA A 119 -10.54 -6.25 18.93
C ALA A 119 -9.46 -6.57 17.90
N LYS A 120 -9.81 -6.62 16.62
CA LYS A 120 -8.86 -6.85 15.52
C LYS A 120 -7.92 -5.67 15.32
N VAL A 121 -8.42 -4.45 15.47
CA VAL A 121 -7.57 -3.25 15.42
C VAL A 121 -6.46 -3.34 16.44
N ARG A 122 -6.80 -3.64 17.72
CA ARG A 122 -5.80 -3.80 18.78
C ARG A 122 -4.83 -4.95 18.52
N GLU A 123 -5.31 -6.09 18.02
CA GLU A 123 -4.47 -7.23 17.67
C GLU A 123 -3.44 -6.86 16.60
N TYR A 124 -3.88 -6.26 15.48
CA TYR A 124 -2.98 -5.92 14.39
C TYR A 124 -2.02 -4.78 14.74
N ILE A 125 -2.44 -3.80 15.53
CA ILE A 125 -1.53 -2.77 16.07
C ILE A 125 -0.45 -3.40 16.94
N ALA A 126 -0.79 -4.35 17.83
CA ALA A 126 0.18 -5.03 18.66
C ALA A 126 1.23 -5.80 17.81
N LEU A 127 0.79 -6.57 16.82
CA LEU A 127 1.68 -7.28 15.90
C LEU A 127 2.59 -6.33 15.12
N ALA A 128 2.04 -5.22 14.63
CA ALA A 128 2.83 -4.22 13.91
C ALA A 128 3.89 -3.55 14.81
N ARG A 129 3.55 -3.26 16.09
CA ARG A 129 4.52 -2.70 17.05
C ARG A 129 5.62 -3.68 17.42
N GLU A 130 5.32 -4.97 17.58
CA GLU A 130 6.32 -6.01 17.77
C GLU A 130 7.32 -6.07 16.61
N LEU A 131 6.82 -5.94 15.37
CA LEU A 131 7.66 -5.88 14.18
C LEU A 131 8.45 -4.57 14.12
N ALA A 132 7.84 -3.44 14.47
CA ALA A 132 8.53 -2.14 14.52
C ALA A 132 9.74 -2.17 15.47
N ALA A 133 9.63 -2.86 16.63
CA ALA A 133 10.74 -3.02 17.55
C ALA A 133 11.95 -3.78 16.95
N ARG A 134 11.72 -4.52 15.85
CA ARG A 134 12.77 -5.28 15.13
C ARG A 134 13.30 -4.54 13.90
N VAL A 135 12.76 -3.37 13.58
CA VAL A 135 13.28 -2.51 12.49
C VAL A 135 14.52 -1.78 13.00
N THR A 136 15.64 -1.99 12.34
CA THR A 136 16.94 -1.42 12.74
C THR A 136 17.07 0.05 12.37
N GLU A 137 16.62 0.42 11.17
CA GLU A 137 16.68 1.79 10.68
C GLU A 137 15.68 2.67 11.44
N LYS A 138 16.21 3.73 12.07
CA LYS A 138 15.41 4.62 12.93
C LYS A 138 14.27 5.29 12.19
N ASP A 139 14.55 5.84 11.01
CA ASP A 139 13.55 6.60 10.23
C ASP A 139 12.41 5.69 9.74
N ASP A 140 12.73 4.46 9.34
CA ASP A 140 11.76 3.45 8.94
C ASP A 140 10.86 3.03 10.12
N ARG A 141 11.46 2.80 11.28
CA ARG A 141 10.73 2.47 12.50
C ARG A 141 9.82 3.60 12.93
N ASP A 142 10.33 4.83 12.95
CA ASP A 142 9.57 6.01 13.35
C ASP A 142 8.39 6.28 12.39
N SER A 143 8.58 6.03 11.09
CA SER A 143 7.53 6.12 10.07
C SER A 143 6.40 5.13 10.35
N LEU A 144 6.72 3.86 10.61
CA LEU A 144 5.72 2.85 10.94
C LEU A 144 4.97 3.18 12.23
N LEU A 145 5.69 3.60 13.28
CA LEU A 145 5.06 3.97 14.55
C LEU A 145 4.13 5.18 14.41
N LYS A 146 4.54 6.19 13.63
CA LYS A 146 3.71 7.35 13.33
C LYS A 146 2.40 6.97 12.62
N ASP A 147 2.48 6.06 11.65
CA ASP A 147 1.28 5.60 10.94
C ASP A 147 0.35 4.81 11.87
N LEU A 148 0.89 3.97 12.76
CA LEU A 148 0.11 3.25 13.78
C LEU A 148 -0.58 4.20 14.77
N ASP A 149 0.08 5.28 15.16
CA ASP A 149 -0.47 6.28 16.07
C ASP A 149 -1.61 7.10 15.43
N SER A 150 -1.78 7.02 14.11
CA SER A 150 -2.84 7.70 13.37
C SER A 150 -4.12 6.87 13.20
N ILE A 151 -4.14 5.62 13.68
CA ILE A 151 -5.31 4.73 13.66
C ILE A 151 -6.13 4.92 14.92
#